data_e83e28b9295278f32e257f85207072b1
#
_entry.id   e83e28b9295278f32e257f85207072b1
#
_cell.length_a   1.000
_cell.length_b   1.000
_cell.length_c   1.000
_cell.angle_alpha   90.00
_cell.angle_beta   90.00
_cell.angle_gamma   90.00
#
_symmetry.space_group_name_H-M   'P 1'
#
loop_
_entity.id
_entity.type
_entity.pdbx_description
1 polymer ?
#
loop_
_entity_poly.entity_id
_entity_poly.type
_entity_poly.pdbx_seq_one_letter_code
_entity_poly.pdbx_strand_id
1 'polypeptide(L)'
;MFHTVGIDVGCDSVKTTLMAFEDDGSQPRLLFKDLDKIRKRNIKHVVRSAFERALLRHGLDEADIAYVATTGEGELVDFRRGHFFSMTAHARGAIFLDPSVRAVVDCGALHAKAMLIDERSKVLAYRMTSQCASGSGQFLENIARYLGVAIDDIGELSLRGDSPEQVSGICAVLAETDVINMVSRGISTANILRGIHLSMAKRLIGLMRMVKTNGDVLVTGGLARNPGFVAAMQEMADNDKRLNANIKIHPDSVHAGAIGAALWAGYRHLRLQGQPTAQSQAA
;
A
#
# COMPACT_ATOMS: atom_id res chain seq x y z
N MET A 1 -14.18 20.11 -16.83
CA MET A 1 -13.11 19.33 -16.15
C MET A 1 -13.08 19.71 -14.68
N PHE A 2 -12.95 18.77 -13.77
CA PHE A 2 -12.88 19.02 -12.33
C PHE A 2 -11.73 18.25 -11.67
N HIS A 3 -11.32 18.69 -10.48
CA HIS A 3 -10.19 18.11 -9.76
C HIS A 3 -10.64 17.49 -8.43
N THR A 4 -9.99 16.40 -8.05
CA THR A 4 -10.18 15.79 -6.73
C THR A 4 -8.84 15.47 -6.07
N VAL A 5 -8.82 15.50 -4.74
CA VAL A 5 -7.66 15.11 -3.96
C VAL A 5 -7.98 13.88 -3.13
N GLY A 6 -7.11 12.91 -3.20
CA GLY A 6 -7.12 11.72 -2.35
C GLY A 6 -5.94 11.74 -1.38
N ILE A 7 -6.22 11.50 -0.11
CA ILE A 7 -5.22 11.49 0.96
C ILE A 7 -5.30 10.17 1.71
N ASP A 8 -4.23 9.39 1.67
CA ASP A 8 -4.07 8.17 2.46
C ASP A 8 -3.18 8.49 3.67
N VAL A 9 -3.78 8.53 4.84
CA VAL A 9 -3.07 8.77 6.10
C VAL A 9 -2.71 7.43 6.72
N GLY A 10 -1.47 7.01 6.52
CA GLY A 10 -0.93 5.83 7.17
C GLY A 10 -0.27 6.16 8.51
N CYS A 11 0.13 5.12 9.27
CA CYS A 11 0.80 5.30 10.56
C CYS A 11 2.21 5.92 10.45
N ASP A 12 2.90 5.72 9.32
CA ASP A 12 4.26 6.19 9.08
C ASP A 12 4.35 7.35 8.10
N SER A 13 3.45 7.42 7.15
CA SER A 13 3.51 8.39 6.05
C SER A 13 2.13 8.76 5.54
N VAL A 14 2.02 10.00 5.03
CA VAL A 14 0.87 10.52 4.30
C VAL A 14 1.17 10.44 2.81
N LYS A 15 0.23 9.89 2.02
CA LYS A 15 0.30 9.94 0.56
C LYS A 15 -0.82 10.81 0.07
N THR A 16 -0.50 11.73 -0.82
CA THR A 16 -1.46 12.67 -1.40
C THR A 16 -1.43 12.56 -2.91
N THR A 17 -2.60 12.53 -3.53
CA THR A 17 -2.73 12.52 -5.00
C THR A 17 -3.74 13.57 -5.43
N LEU A 18 -3.45 14.25 -6.54
CA LEU A 18 -4.36 15.13 -7.26
C LEU A 18 -4.74 14.46 -8.57
N MET A 19 -6.02 14.37 -8.85
CA MET A 19 -6.55 13.80 -10.08
C MET A 19 -7.46 14.79 -10.80
N ALA A 20 -7.42 14.75 -12.13
CA ALA A 20 -8.34 15.47 -13.01
C ALA A 20 -9.30 14.50 -13.68
N PHE A 21 -10.50 14.95 -13.95
CA PHE A 21 -11.59 14.22 -14.62
C PHE A 21 -12.26 15.11 -15.65
N GLU A 22 -12.78 14.52 -16.70
CA GLU A 22 -13.76 15.24 -17.54
C GLU A 22 -15.07 15.48 -16.78
N ASP A 23 -15.93 16.36 -17.26
CA ASP A 23 -17.15 16.77 -16.54
C ASP A 23 -18.13 15.61 -16.28
N ASP A 24 -18.09 14.57 -17.10
CA ASP A 24 -18.84 13.33 -16.94
C ASP A 24 -18.17 12.29 -16.00
N GLY A 25 -16.98 12.63 -15.47
CA GLY A 25 -16.16 11.74 -14.64
C GLY A 25 -15.36 10.69 -15.39
N SER A 26 -15.35 10.77 -16.72
CA SER A 26 -14.49 9.92 -17.55
C SER A 26 -13.03 10.39 -17.53
N GLN A 27 -12.13 9.57 -18.10
CA GLN A 27 -10.71 9.86 -18.29
C GLN A 27 -9.98 10.38 -17.05
N PRO A 28 -10.01 9.64 -15.92
CA PRO A 28 -9.26 10.02 -14.72
C PRO A 28 -7.76 10.09 -15.02
N ARG A 29 -7.12 11.21 -14.72
CA ARG A 29 -5.68 11.43 -14.91
C ARG A 29 -5.02 11.80 -13.60
N LEU A 30 -3.94 11.07 -13.26
CA LEU A 30 -3.10 11.39 -12.12
C LEU A 30 -2.20 12.58 -12.47
N LEU A 31 -2.42 13.74 -11.84
CA LEU A 31 -1.64 14.95 -12.06
C LEU A 31 -0.46 15.06 -11.09
N PHE A 32 -0.69 14.72 -9.82
CA PHE A 32 0.29 14.85 -8.76
C PHE A 32 0.22 13.68 -7.80
N LYS A 33 1.37 13.29 -7.28
CA LYS A 33 1.54 12.32 -6.19
C LYS A 33 2.67 12.75 -5.28
N ASP A 34 2.48 12.59 -3.99
CA ASP A 34 3.50 12.86 -2.96
C ASP A 34 3.41 11.85 -1.83
N LEU A 35 4.55 11.58 -1.20
CA LEU A 35 4.68 10.76 -0.02
C LEU A 35 5.49 11.53 1.03
N ASP A 36 4.87 11.86 2.14
CA ASP A 36 5.49 12.59 3.22
C ASP A 36 5.56 11.73 4.50
N LYS A 37 6.77 11.43 4.97
CA LYS A 37 6.98 10.68 6.21
C LYS A 37 6.49 11.49 7.40
N ILE A 38 5.66 10.89 8.27
CA ILE A 38 5.15 11.59 9.46
C ILE A 38 6.28 11.82 10.46
N ARG A 39 7.09 10.78 10.69
CA ARG A 39 8.12 10.79 11.75
C ARG A 39 7.50 11.21 13.08
N LYS A 40 8.01 12.24 13.74
CA LYS A 40 7.47 12.80 15.01
C LYS A 40 6.67 14.08 14.79
N ARG A 41 6.31 14.42 13.54
CA ARG A 41 5.58 15.67 13.24
C ARG A 41 4.08 15.50 13.54
N ASN A 42 3.40 16.62 13.75
CA ASN A 42 1.95 16.63 13.87
C ASN A 42 1.30 16.19 12.54
N ILE A 43 0.48 15.14 12.58
CA ILE A 43 -0.14 14.56 11.40
C ILE A 43 -0.99 15.58 10.62
N LYS A 44 -1.75 16.43 11.31
CA LYS A 44 -2.59 17.47 10.67
C LYS A 44 -1.75 18.45 9.86
N HIS A 45 -0.59 18.86 10.39
CA HIS A 45 0.34 19.72 9.66
C HIS A 45 0.95 19.03 8.44
N VAL A 46 1.34 17.76 8.58
CA VAL A 46 1.87 16.99 7.43
C VAL A 46 0.84 16.88 6.32
N VAL A 47 -0.41 16.55 6.68
CA VAL A 47 -1.52 16.42 5.73
C VAL A 47 -1.81 17.77 5.06
N ARG A 48 -1.92 18.87 5.83
CA ARG A 48 -2.21 20.20 5.28
C ARG A 48 -1.10 20.66 4.32
N SER A 49 0.16 20.53 4.71
CA SER A 49 1.30 20.87 3.87
C SER A 49 1.37 20.03 2.59
N ALA A 50 1.05 18.73 2.67
CA ALA A 50 1.02 17.87 1.49
C ALA A 50 -0.11 18.28 0.51
N PHE A 51 -1.27 18.64 1.04
CA PHE A 51 -2.39 19.16 0.26
C PHE A 51 -2.03 20.49 -0.42
N GLU A 52 -1.51 21.46 0.31
CA GLU A 52 -1.09 22.75 -0.22
C GLU A 52 0.00 22.63 -1.30
N ARG A 53 0.96 21.72 -1.15
CA ARG A 53 1.96 21.44 -2.19
C ARG A 53 1.33 20.90 -3.48
N ALA A 54 0.30 20.04 -3.35
CA ALA A 54 -0.41 19.52 -4.53
C ALA A 54 -1.10 20.65 -5.31
N LEU A 55 -1.75 21.59 -4.63
CA LEU A 55 -2.41 22.75 -5.23
C LEU A 55 -1.38 23.68 -5.87
N LEU A 56 -0.37 24.09 -5.12
CA LEU A 56 0.65 25.02 -5.59
C LEU A 56 1.37 24.54 -6.85
N ARG A 57 1.68 23.23 -6.93
CA ARG A 57 2.34 22.64 -8.09
C ARG A 57 1.55 22.75 -9.39
N HIS A 58 0.24 22.89 -9.27
CA HIS A 58 -0.68 22.93 -10.42
C HIS A 58 -1.38 24.30 -10.59
N GLY A 59 -0.99 25.29 -9.77
CA GLY A 59 -1.59 26.63 -9.83
C GLY A 59 -3.09 26.62 -9.51
N LEU A 60 -3.51 25.73 -8.59
CA LEU A 60 -4.89 25.57 -8.16
C LEU A 60 -5.07 26.16 -6.77
N ASP A 61 -6.27 26.68 -6.51
CA ASP A 61 -6.73 27.07 -5.19
C ASP A 61 -7.60 25.97 -4.57
N GLU A 62 -7.85 26.04 -3.26
CA GLU A 62 -8.70 25.08 -2.56
C GLU A 62 -10.14 25.05 -3.13
N ALA A 63 -10.61 26.17 -3.65
CA ALA A 63 -11.93 26.29 -4.30
C ALA A 63 -12.03 25.51 -5.63
N ASP A 64 -10.90 25.26 -6.30
CA ASP A 64 -10.84 24.49 -7.54
C ASP A 64 -10.97 22.98 -7.32
N ILE A 65 -10.93 22.55 -6.06
CA ILE A 65 -11.03 21.13 -5.70
C ILE A 65 -12.48 20.77 -5.45
N ALA A 66 -13.05 20.04 -6.38
CA ALA A 66 -14.43 19.58 -6.33
C ALA A 66 -14.71 18.66 -5.12
N TYR A 67 -13.72 17.82 -4.74
CA TYR A 67 -13.88 16.93 -3.60
C TYR A 67 -12.53 16.48 -3.01
N VAL A 68 -12.41 16.53 -1.69
CA VAL A 68 -11.29 15.96 -0.94
C VAL A 68 -11.74 14.70 -0.23
N ALA A 69 -11.14 13.57 -0.55
CA ALA A 69 -11.41 12.29 0.11
C ALA A 69 -10.18 11.76 0.84
N THR A 70 -10.43 11.10 1.95
CA THR A 70 -9.37 10.49 2.77
C THR A 70 -9.58 8.98 2.94
N THR A 71 -8.50 8.29 3.31
CA THR A 71 -8.51 6.89 3.73
C THR A 71 -7.46 6.67 4.83
N GLY A 72 -7.40 5.46 5.39
CA GLY A 72 -6.53 5.16 6.53
C GLY A 72 -7.00 5.88 7.79
N GLU A 73 -6.09 6.53 8.50
CA GLU A 73 -6.39 7.40 9.67
C GLU A 73 -6.91 8.79 9.26
N GLY A 74 -7.36 8.92 8.02
CA GLY A 74 -7.79 10.19 7.41
C GLY A 74 -9.06 10.81 8.01
N GLU A 75 -9.71 10.15 8.97
CA GLU A 75 -10.80 10.74 9.75
C GLU A 75 -10.35 11.95 10.56
N LEU A 76 -9.07 12.08 10.83
CA LEU A 76 -8.45 13.21 11.53
C LEU A 76 -8.44 14.51 10.70
N VAL A 77 -8.61 14.41 9.36
CA VAL A 77 -8.49 15.52 8.42
C VAL A 77 -9.78 16.32 8.43
N ASP A 78 -9.74 17.56 8.91
CA ASP A 78 -10.90 18.42 9.13
C ASP A 78 -11.48 19.03 7.84
N PHE A 79 -10.67 19.22 6.79
CA PHE A 79 -11.10 19.74 5.48
C PHE A 79 -11.54 18.67 4.48
N ARG A 80 -11.60 17.39 4.89
CA ARG A 80 -12.13 16.31 4.04
C ARG A 80 -13.63 16.50 3.81
N ARG A 81 -14.09 16.11 2.61
CA ARG A 81 -15.52 15.99 2.31
C ARG A 81 -16.03 14.55 2.45
N GLY A 82 -15.15 13.56 2.42
CA GLY A 82 -15.52 12.17 2.64
C GLY A 82 -14.34 11.31 3.07
N HIS A 83 -14.66 10.17 3.68
CA HIS A 83 -13.70 9.16 4.10
C HIS A 83 -14.09 7.79 3.55
N PHE A 84 -13.14 7.04 3.04
CA PHE A 84 -13.35 5.70 2.48
C PHE A 84 -12.49 4.68 3.22
N PHE A 85 -13.03 3.50 3.45
CA PHE A 85 -12.29 2.40 4.04
C PHE A 85 -11.04 2.07 3.20
N SER A 86 -9.92 1.86 3.88
CA SER A 86 -8.62 1.58 3.24
C SER A 86 -8.70 0.46 2.21
N MET A 87 -9.42 -0.63 2.50
CA MET A 87 -9.59 -1.74 1.54
C MET A 87 -10.30 -1.31 0.25
N THR A 88 -11.36 -0.51 0.36
CA THR A 88 -12.10 0.01 -0.80
C THR A 88 -11.25 0.96 -1.64
N ALA A 89 -10.47 1.82 -0.98
CA ALA A 89 -9.57 2.74 -1.65
C ALA A 89 -8.43 1.99 -2.37
N HIS A 90 -7.74 1.06 -1.68
CA HIS A 90 -6.67 0.26 -2.31
C HIS A 90 -7.18 -0.58 -3.48
N ALA A 91 -8.35 -1.21 -3.36
CA ALA A 91 -8.97 -1.97 -4.45
C ALA A 91 -9.23 -1.08 -5.69
N ARG A 92 -9.77 0.12 -5.48
CA ARG A 92 -10.04 1.07 -6.57
C ARG A 92 -8.77 1.58 -7.23
N GLY A 93 -7.75 1.93 -6.43
CA GLY A 93 -6.45 2.34 -6.91
C GLY A 93 -5.72 1.24 -7.67
N ALA A 94 -5.82 0.00 -7.19
CA ALA A 94 -5.20 -1.15 -7.85
C ALA A 94 -5.75 -1.39 -9.26
N ILE A 95 -7.07 -1.39 -9.44
CA ILE A 95 -7.70 -1.54 -10.76
C ILE A 95 -7.34 -0.38 -11.71
N PHE A 96 -7.19 0.83 -11.17
CA PHE A 96 -6.74 1.98 -11.97
C PHE A 96 -5.29 1.82 -12.45
N LEU A 97 -4.41 1.29 -11.59
CA LEU A 97 -2.99 1.08 -11.90
C LEU A 97 -2.77 -0.11 -12.86
N ASP A 98 -3.50 -1.20 -12.64
CA ASP A 98 -3.46 -2.38 -13.49
C ASP A 98 -4.86 -3.05 -13.54
N PRO A 99 -5.61 -2.88 -14.63
CA PRO A 99 -6.95 -3.44 -14.78
C PRO A 99 -7.01 -4.97 -14.79
N SER A 100 -5.88 -5.65 -14.98
CA SER A 100 -5.82 -7.13 -15.00
C SER A 100 -5.87 -7.74 -13.60
N VAL A 101 -5.50 -7.00 -12.55
CA VAL A 101 -5.42 -7.56 -11.20
C VAL A 101 -6.78 -7.96 -10.64
N ARG A 102 -6.79 -9.07 -9.90
CA ARG A 102 -7.97 -9.58 -9.21
C ARG A 102 -7.72 -9.80 -7.72
N ALA A 103 -6.52 -9.48 -7.26
CA ALA A 103 -6.20 -9.47 -5.85
C ALA A 103 -5.22 -8.33 -5.53
N VAL A 104 -5.27 -7.87 -4.28
CA VAL A 104 -4.37 -6.83 -3.77
C VAL A 104 -3.77 -7.31 -2.46
N VAL A 105 -2.46 -7.16 -2.32
CA VAL A 105 -1.77 -7.33 -1.05
C VAL A 105 -1.26 -5.97 -0.60
N ASP A 106 -1.93 -5.39 0.40
CA ASP A 106 -1.52 -4.10 0.98
C ASP A 106 -0.60 -4.35 2.18
N CYS A 107 0.63 -3.88 2.07
CA CYS A 107 1.67 -4.04 3.08
C CYS A 107 2.03 -2.69 3.69
N GLY A 108 1.34 -2.37 4.78
CA GLY A 108 1.53 -1.13 5.55
C GLY A 108 2.59 -1.23 6.64
N ALA A 109 2.73 -0.14 7.42
CA ALA A 109 3.69 -0.07 8.52
C ALA A 109 3.30 -0.97 9.70
N LEU A 110 2.00 -1.14 10.00
CA LEU A 110 1.52 -1.93 11.14
C LEU A 110 0.78 -3.20 10.73
N HIS A 111 0.09 -3.18 9.61
CA HIS A 111 -0.76 -4.27 9.15
C HIS A 111 -0.52 -4.60 7.70
N ALA A 112 -0.74 -5.86 7.35
CA ALA A 112 -0.83 -6.29 5.97
C ALA A 112 -2.18 -6.97 5.72
N LYS A 113 -2.71 -6.80 4.52
CA LYS A 113 -4.04 -7.28 4.10
C LYS A 113 -3.91 -7.93 2.73
N ALA A 114 -4.58 -9.07 2.56
CA ALA A 114 -4.85 -9.68 1.26
C ALA A 114 -6.34 -9.53 0.94
N MET A 115 -6.64 -9.07 -0.25
CA MET A 115 -8.00 -8.80 -0.74
C MET A 115 -8.20 -9.47 -2.08
N LEU A 116 -9.31 -10.18 -2.25
CA LEU A 116 -9.83 -10.61 -3.54
C LEU A 116 -10.80 -9.55 -4.03
N ILE A 117 -10.65 -9.11 -5.27
CA ILE A 117 -11.45 -8.03 -5.87
C ILE A 117 -12.00 -8.46 -7.23
N ASP A 118 -13.10 -7.84 -7.64
CA ASP A 118 -13.61 -7.96 -9.01
C ASP A 118 -13.07 -6.83 -9.92
N GLU A 119 -13.46 -6.88 -11.19
CA GLU A 119 -13.09 -5.89 -12.22
C GLU A 119 -13.66 -4.50 -11.94
N ARG A 120 -14.67 -4.39 -11.08
CA ARG A 120 -15.29 -3.13 -10.64
C ARG A 120 -14.68 -2.61 -9.33
N SER A 121 -13.58 -3.22 -8.88
CA SER A 121 -12.91 -2.91 -7.61
C SER A 121 -13.72 -3.22 -6.34
N LYS A 122 -14.76 -4.07 -6.44
CA LYS A 122 -15.49 -4.53 -5.26
C LYS A 122 -14.64 -5.56 -4.52
N VAL A 123 -14.49 -5.38 -3.23
CA VAL A 123 -13.83 -6.35 -2.35
C VAL A 123 -14.77 -7.53 -2.11
N LEU A 124 -14.39 -8.70 -2.61
CA LEU A 124 -15.18 -9.95 -2.50
C LEU A 124 -14.84 -10.72 -1.23
N ALA A 125 -13.57 -10.72 -0.84
CA ALA A 125 -13.06 -11.33 0.38
C ALA A 125 -11.81 -10.63 0.85
N TYR A 126 -11.53 -10.66 2.13
CA TYR A 126 -10.26 -10.17 2.66
C TYR A 126 -9.81 -10.96 3.88
N ARG A 127 -8.50 -10.90 4.13
CA ARG A 127 -7.84 -11.34 5.36
C ARG A 127 -6.74 -10.34 5.70
N MET A 128 -6.50 -10.16 6.97
CA MET A 128 -5.44 -9.28 7.45
C MET A 128 -4.61 -9.96 8.54
N THR A 129 -3.39 -9.49 8.72
CA THR A 129 -2.59 -9.88 9.85
C THR A 129 -3.27 -9.44 11.14
N SER A 130 -3.17 -10.26 12.18
CA SER A 130 -3.51 -9.86 13.55
C SER A 130 -2.56 -8.74 14.02
N GLN A 131 -2.73 -8.26 15.24
CA GLN A 131 -1.92 -7.16 15.84
C GLN A 131 -0.41 -7.48 15.98
N CYS A 132 0.08 -8.57 15.41
CA CYS A 132 1.49 -8.96 15.47
C CYS A 132 2.32 -8.22 14.41
N ALA A 133 3.28 -7.46 14.87
CA ALA A 133 4.16 -6.61 14.04
C ALA A 133 5.08 -7.39 13.08
N SER A 134 5.33 -8.71 13.30
CA SER A 134 6.32 -9.51 12.55
C SER A 134 6.07 -9.65 11.03
N GLY A 135 5.01 -9.09 10.51
CA GLY A 135 4.70 -9.04 9.06
C GLY A 135 4.52 -7.60 8.56
N SER A 136 5.02 -6.62 9.27
CA SER A 136 4.77 -5.20 9.02
C SER A 136 6.05 -4.46 8.64
N GLY A 137 5.90 -3.31 7.98
CA GLY A 137 7.03 -2.42 7.66
C GLY A 137 7.78 -1.92 8.88
N GLN A 138 7.09 -1.71 10.02
CA GLN A 138 7.69 -1.27 11.28
C GLN A 138 8.67 -2.32 11.84
N PHE A 139 8.32 -3.59 11.75
CA PHE A 139 9.22 -4.67 12.15
C PHE A 139 10.51 -4.63 11.32
N LEU A 140 10.38 -4.49 10.01
CA LEU A 140 11.52 -4.42 9.10
C LEU A 140 12.41 -3.19 9.39
N GLU A 141 11.81 -2.06 9.72
CA GLU A 141 12.53 -0.84 10.12
C GLU A 141 13.31 -1.04 11.43
N ASN A 142 12.73 -1.72 12.42
CA ASN A 142 13.42 -2.04 13.67
C ASN A 142 14.63 -2.94 13.44
N ILE A 143 14.48 -3.96 12.59
CA ILE A 143 15.57 -4.86 12.24
C ILE A 143 16.67 -4.12 11.46
N ALA A 144 16.31 -3.28 10.49
CA ALA A 144 17.28 -2.48 9.74
C ALA A 144 18.13 -1.60 10.68
N ARG A 145 17.47 -0.96 11.66
CA ARG A 145 18.14 -0.15 12.68
C ARG A 145 19.08 -0.99 13.55
N TYR A 146 18.65 -2.18 13.98
CA TYR A 146 19.46 -3.10 14.75
C TYR A 146 20.71 -3.55 13.98
N LEU A 147 20.55 -3.83 12.69
CA LEU A 147 21.64 -4.25 11.81
C LEU A 147 22.54 -3.08 11.34
N GLY A 148 22.20 -1.83 11.68
CA GLY A 148 22.93 -0.65 11.24
C GLY A 148 22.80 -0.35 9.75
N VAL A 149 21.69 -0.76 9.11
CA VAL A 149 21.43 -0.61 7.68
C VAL A 149 20.34 0.45 7.45
N ALA A 150 20.51 1.27 6.41
CA ALA A 150 19.46 2.19 6.01
C ALA A 150 18.24 1.42 5.47
N ILE A 151 17.03 1.88 5.84
CA ILE A 151 15.78 1.22 5.46
C ILE A 151 15.62 1.11 3.93
N ASP A 152 16.16 2.07 3.19
CA ASP A 152 16.09 2.09 1.73
C ASP A 152 17.04 1.06 1.07
N ASP A 153 18.07 0.60 1.78
CA ASP A 153 19.08 -0.35 1.26
C ASP A 153 18.71 -1.82 1.52
N ILE A 154 17.80 -2.09 2.45
CA ILE A 154 17.51 -3.47 2.90
C ILE A 154 17.00 -4.37 1.77
N GLY A 155 16.28 -3.81 0.81
CA GLY A 155 15.76 -4.54 -0.33
C GLY A 155 16.89 -5.11 -1.20
N GLU A 156 17.77 -4.25 -1.64
CA GLU A 156 18.91 -4.62 -2.48
C GLU A 156 19.91 -5.52 -1.76
N LEU A 157 20.16 -5.26 -0.47
CA LEU A 157 21.01 -6.13 0.35
C LEU A 157 20.42 -7.54 0.47
N SER A 158 19.12 -7.65 0.69
CA SER A 158 18.41 -8.92 0.78
C SER A 158 18.55 -9.77 -0.49
N LEU A 159 18.53 -9.14 -1.68
CA LEU A 159 18.71 -9.83 -2.96
C LEU A 159 20.08 -10.49 -3.11
N ARG A 160 21.09 -10.05 -2.35
CA ARG A 160 22.45 -10.62 -2.34
C ARG A 160 22.60 -11.82 -1.41
N GLY A 161 21.56 -12.12 -0.61
CA GLY A 161 21.58 -13.29 0.28
C GLY A 161 21.51 -14.58 -0.53
N ASP A 162 22.43 -15.49 -0.30
CA ASP A 162 22.59 -16.78 -1.01
C ASP A 162 22.24 -18.00 -0.16
N SER A 163 22.28 -17.82 1.17
CA SER A 163 21.98 -18.87 2.15
C SER A 163 21.14 -18.31 3.31
N PRO A 164 19.85 -17.95 3.05
CA PRO A 164 18.99 -17.34 4.07
C PRO A 164 18.68 -18.33 5.19
N GLU A 165 18.81 -17.88 6.43
CA GLU A 165 18.37 -18.65 7.58
C GLU A 165 16.89 -18.42 7.89
N GLN A 166 16.26 -19.44 8.46
CA GLN A 166 14.85 -19.36 8.84
C GLN A 166 14.68 -18.45 10.06
N VAL A 167 13.87 -17.43 9.92
CA VAL A 167 13.45 -16.51 10.99
C VAL A 167 12.07 -16.90 11.47
N SER A 168 11.83 -16.82 12.79
CA SER A 168 10.52 -17.10 13.38
C SER A 168 9.43 -16.23 12.75
N GLY A 169 8.40 -16.88 12.21
CA GLY A 169 7.20 -16.23 11.71
C GLY A 169 6.10 -16.03 12.76
N ILE A 170 6.33 -16.43 14.01
CA ILE A 170 5.29 -16.45 15.05
C ILE A 170 5.12 -15.07 15.69
N CYS A 171 6.21 -14.44 16.11
CA CYS A 171 6.20 -13.21 16.89
C CYS A 171 7.41 -12.34 16.55
N ALA A 172 7.23 -11.01 16.53
CA ALA A 172 8.31 -10.07 16.29
C ALA A 172 9.46 -10.20 17.31
N VAL A 173 9.13 -10.43 18.59
CA VAL A 173 10.14 -10.61 19.65
C VAL A 173 11.00 -11.83 19.42
N LEU A 174 10.38 -12.96 19.03
CA LEU A 174 11.14 -14.17 18.68
C LEU A 174 12.00 -13.96 17.43
N ALA A 175 11.49 -13.27 16.44
CA ALA A 175 12.23 -12.94 15.24
C ALA A 175 13.42 -12.00 15.55
N GLU A 176 13.26 -11.01 16.43
CA GLU A 176 14.37 -10.18 16.91
C GLU A 176 15.43 -11.02 17.66
N THR A 177 15.02 -11.96 18.49
CA THR A 177 15.93 -12.89 19.17
C THR A 177 16.69 -13.76 18.16
N ASP A 178 16.02 -14.28 17.12
CA ASP A 178 16.65 -15.04 16.04
C ASP A 178 17.71 -14.18 15.34
N VAL A 179 17.41 -12.93 15.03
CA VAL A 179 18.37 -11.99 14.40
C VAL A 179 19.58 -11.75 15.28
N ILE A 180 19.42 -11.56 16.59
CA ILE A 180 20.51 -11.42 17.55
C ILE A 180 21.43 -12.65 17.50
N ASN A 181 20.83 -13.84 17.53
CA ASN A 181 21.57 -15.11 17.45
C ASN A 181 22.31 -15.26 16.12
N MET A 182 21.69 -14.89 15.00
CA MET A 182 22.32 -14.94 13.68
C MET A 182 23.52 -14.00 13.58
N VAL A 183 23.40 -12.77 14.09
CA VAL A 183 24.50 -11.81 14.15
C VAL A 183 25.65 -12.36 14.99
N SER A 184 25.39 -12.94 16.17
CA SER A 184 26.41 -13.51 17.03
C SER A 184 27.12 -14.72 16.41
N ARG A 185 26.48 -15.43 15.50
CA ARG A 185 27.04 -16.55 14.72
C ARG A 185 27.78 -16.10 13.45
N GLY A 186 27.83 -14.80 13.17
CA GLY A 186 28.49 -14.24 12.00
C GLY A 186 27.74 -14.42 10.68
N ILE A 187 26.42 -14.67 10.73
CA ILE A 187 25.60 -14.74 9.52
C ILE A 187 25.57 -13.36 8.83
N SER A 188 25.75 -13.34 7.52
CA SER A 188 25.79 -12.10 6.77
C SER A 188 24.44 -11.34 6.86
N THR A 189 24.53 -10.00 6.89
CA THR A 189 23.34 -9.12 6.89
C THR A 189 22.41 -9.42 5.72
N ALA A 190 22.95 -9.74 4.54
CA ALA A 190 22.16 -10.11 3.36
C ALA A 190 21.31 -11.38 3.62
N ASN A 191 21.89 -12.41 4.21
CA ASN A 191 21.20 -13.66 4.52
C ASN A 191 20.14 -13.47 5.61
N ILE A 192 20.43 -12.65 6.62
CA ILE A 192 19.45 -12.30 7.68
C ILE A 192 18.25 -11.58 7.05
N LEU A 193 18.48 -10.55 6.26
CA LEU A 193 17.41 -9.76 5.60
C LEU A 193 16.58 -10.62 4.64
N ARG A 194 17.22 -11.51 3.88
CA ARG A 194 16.51 -12.43 3.01
C ARG A 194 15.63 -13.40 3.78
N GLY A 195 16.13 -13.97 4.87
CA GLY A 195 15.36 -14.85 5.77
C GLY A 195 14.13 -14.14 6.34
N ILE A 196 14.26 -12.87 6.73
CA ILE A 196 13.15 -12.03 7.20
C ILE A 196 12.11 -11.82 6.10
N HIS A 197 12.55 -11.40 4.88
CA HIS A 197 11.62 -11.19 3.76
C HIS A 197 10.87 -12.46 3.39
N LEU A 198 11.53 -13.61 3.37
CA LEU A 198 10.89 -14.92 3.15
C LEU A 198 9.87 -15.26 4.24
N SER A 199 10.18 -15.01 5.50
CA SER A 199 9.26 -15.22 6.63
C SER A 199 8.02 -14.32 6.51
N MET A 200 8.20 -13.05 6.18
CA MET A 200 7.10 -12.11 5.94
C MET A 200 6.25 -12.53 4.73
N ALA A 201 6.89 -12.86 3.61
CA ALA A 201 6.23 -13.31 2.39
C ALA A 201 5.39 -14.59 2.65
N LYS A 202 5.94 -15.59 3.33
CA LYS A 202 5.24 -16.83 3.71
C LYS A 202 3.92 -16.54 4.43
N ARG A 203 3.91 -15.56 5.33
CA ARG A 203 2.70 -15.15 6.06
C ARG A 203 1.65 -14.57 5.11
N LEU A 204 2.05 -13.69 4.18
CA LEU A 204 1.15 -13.06 3.22
C LEU A 204 0.60 -14.05 2.20
N ILE A 205 1.42 -15.00 1.74
CA ILE A 205 0.98 -16.13 0.92
C ILE A 205 -0.11 -16.93 1.66
N GLY A 206 0.03 -17.10 2.97
CA GLY A 206 -1.02 -17.70 3.81
C GLY A 206 -2.34 -16.92 3.76
N LEU A 207 -2.30 -15.58 3.83
CA LEU A 207 -3.50 -14.75 3.70
C LEU A 207 -4.12 -14.83 2.29
N MET A 208 -3.27 -14.79 1.25
CA MET A 208 -3.71 -14.92 -0.14
C MET A 208 -4.44 -16.25 -0.40
N ARG A 209 -3.94 -17.36 0.18
CA ARG A 209 -4.64 -18.66 0.12
C ARG A 209 -6.02 -18.62 0.79
N MET A 210 -6.12 -17.98 1.97
CA MET A 210 -7.38 -17.87 2.69
C MET A 210 -8.44 -17.08 1.94
N VAL A 211 -8.05 -16.08 1.12
CA VAL A 211 -8.98 -15.34 0.25
C VAL A 211 -9.14 -15.98 -1.13
N LYS A 212 -8.50 -17.16 -1.37
CA LYS A 212 -8.57 -17.90 -2.63
C LYS A 212 -8.08 -17.07 -3.84
N THR A 213 -6.97 -16.35 -3.64
CA THR A 213 -6.31 -15.59 -4.70
C THR A 213 -6.01 -16.47 -5.91
N ASN A 214 -6.30 -15.96 -7.12
CA ASN A 214 -5.96 -16.59 -8.39
C ASN A 214 -5.65 -15.50 -9.43
N GLY A 215 -4.54 -15.65 -10.17
CA GLY A 215 -4.11 -14.72 -11.20
C GLY A 215 -3.27 -13.55 -10.68
N ASP A 216 -3.41 -12.38 -11.31
CA ASP A 216 -2.58 -11.22 -11.05
C ASP A 216 -2.90 -10.56 -9.70
N VAL A 217 -1.85 -10.27 -8.94
CA VAL A 217 -1.88 -9.69 -7.59
C VAL A 217 -1.04 -8.44 -7.56
N LEU A 218 -1.64 -7.28 -7.28
CA LEU A 218 -0.86 -6.06 -7.08
C LEU A 218 -0.44 -5.93 -5.61
N VAL A 219 0.87 -5.78 -5.38
CA VAL A 219 1.40 -5.37 -4.08
C VAL A 219 1.30 -3.86 -3.94
N THR A 220 0.67 -3.39 -2.86
CA THR A 220 0.49 -1.97 -2.52
C THR A 220 1.04 -1.67 -1.13
N GLY A 221 1.00 -0.39 -0.72
CA GLY A 221 1.57 0.04 0.54
C GLY A 221 3.08 0.26 0.49
N GLY A 222 3.68 0.59 1.64
CA GLY A 222 5.09 1.01 1.71
C GLY A 222 6.08 -0.05 1.23
N LEU A 223 5.81 -1.33 1.50
CA LEU A 223 6.69 -2.45 1.14
C LEU A 223 6.66 -2.80 -0.36
N ALA A 224 5.73 -2.27 -1.14
CA ALA A 224 5.74 -2.43 -2.60
C ALA A 224 7.01 -1.83 -3.26
N ARG A 225 7.71 -0.93 -2.56
CA ARG A 225 8.97 -0.32 -3.02
C ARG A 225 10.22 -1.13 -2.64
N ASN A 226 10.08 -2.19 -1.86
CA ASN A 226 11.20 -3.01 -1.41
C ASN A 226 11.41 -4.20 -2.37
N PRO A 227 12.46 -4.18 -3.23
CA PRO A 227 12.64 -5.21 -4.24
C PRO A 227 12.91 -6.60 -3.63
N GLY A 228 13.63 -6.67 -2.52
CA GLY A 228 13.89 -7.94 -1.84
C GLY A 228 12.61 -8.57 -1.25
N PHE A 229 11.71 -7.76 -0.73
CA PHE A 229 10.40 -8.23 -0.26
C PHE A 229 9.52 -8.72 -1.42
N VAL A 230 9.47 -7.96 -2.52
CA VAL A 230 8.68 -8.36 -3.71
C VAL A 230 9.22 -9.65 -4.32
N ALA A 231 10.56 -9.78 -4.43
CA ALA A 231 11.18 -11.01 -4.90
C ALA A 231 10.85 -12.22 -3.98
N ALA A 232 10.89 -12.02 -2.65
CA ALA A 232 10.48 -13.05 -1.70
C ALA A 232 9.00 -13.42 -1.83
N MET A 233 8.12 -12.46 -2.11
CA MET A 233 6.70 -12.72 -2.37
C MET A 233 6.51 -13.60 -3.61
N GLN A 234 7.22 -13.30 -4.71
CA GLN A 234 7.15 -14.09 -5.93
C GLN A 234 7.71 -15.50 -5.70
N GLU A 235 8.89 -15.61 -5.09
CA GLU A 235 9.52 -16.90 -4.77
C GLU A 235 8.58 -17.80 -3.94
N MET A 236 7.94 -17.23 -2.92
CA MET A 236 7.01 -17.97 -2.06
C MET A 236 5.70 -18.32 -2.77
N ALA A 237 5.23 -17.49 -3.71
CA ALA A 237 4.06 -17.77 -4.54
C ALA A 237 4.34 -18.92 -5.51
N ASP A 238 5.49 -18.92 -6.18
CA ASP A 238 5.91 -19.95 -7.15
C ASP A 238 6.08 -21.32 -6.48
N ASN A 239 6.55 -21.33 -5.25
CA ASN A 239 6.76 -22.56 -4.47
C ASN A 239 5.47 -23.12 -3.82
N ASP A 240 4.36 -22.37 -3.83
CA ASP A 240 3.10 -22.83 -3.23
C ASP A 240 2.15 -23.43 -4.26
N LYS A 241 2.15 -24.76 -4.38
CA LYS A 241 1.30 -25.52 -5.32
C LYS A 241 -0.21 -25.28 -5.18
N ARG A 242 -0.66 -24.65 -4.07
CA ARG A 242 -2.07 -24.35 -3.80
C ARG A 242 -2.46 -22.92 -4.19
N LEU A 243 -1.50 -22.15 -4.68
CA LEU A 243 -1.68 -20.76 -5.05
C LEU A 243 -1.25 -20.58 -6.52
N ASN A 244 -2.15 -20.07 -7.33
CA ASN A 244 -1.82 -19.61 -8.68
C ASN A 244 -1.85 -18.08 -8.64
N ALA A 245 -0.70 -17.46 -8.41
CA ALA A 245 -0.62 -16.00 -8.25
C ALA A 245 0.63 -15.45 -8.91
N ASN A 246 0.45 -14.42 -9.73
CA ASN A 246 1.51 -13.65 -10.34
C ASN A 246 1.64 -12.32 -9.58
N ILE A 247 2.76 -12.14 -8.89
CA ILE A 247 3.00 -10.95 -8.04
C ILE A 247 3.44 -9.79 -8.92
N LYS A 248 2.66 -8.74 -8.92
CA LYS A 248 2.92 -7.51 -9.69
C LYS A 248 3.19 -6.33 -8.78
N ILE A 249 3.99 -5.40 -9.28
CA ILE A 249 4.18 -4.06 -8.73
C ILE A 249 3.93 -3.02 -9.82
N HIS A 250 3.54 -1.85 -9.41
CA HIS A 250 3.45 -0.67 -10.28
C HIS A 250 4.27 0.48 -9.64
N PRO A 251 4.91 1.36 -10.41
CA PRO A 251 5.66 2.50 -9.84
C PRO A 251 4.86 3.34 -8.83
N ASP A 252 3.54 3.35 -9.00
CA ASP A 252 2.62 4.08 -8.13
C ASP A 252 1.89 3.21 -7.09
N SER A 253 2.29 1.95 -6.93
CA SER A 253 1.67 1.02 -5.97
C SER A 253 1.57 1.58 -4.55
N VAL A 254 2.58 2.35 -4.11
CA VAL A 254 2.57 2.98 -2.78
C VAL A 254 1.46 4.02 -2.63
N HIS A 255 1.01 4.62 -3.73
CA HIS A 255 -0.05 5.62 -3.76
C HIS A 255 -1.45 5.05 -4.02
N ALA A 256 -1.58 3.72 -4.17
CA ALA A 256 -2.85 3.08 -4.54
C ALA A 256 -4.03 3.49 -3.64
N GLY A 257 -3.81 3.61 -2.32
CA GLY A 257 -4.83 4.08 -1.38
C GLY A 257 -5.28 5.52 -1.66
N ALA A 258 -4.33 6.43 -1.86
CA ALA A 258 -4.64 7.84 -2.17
C ALA A 258 -5.29 7.98 -3.56
N ILE A 259 -4.78 7.27 -4.58
CA ILE A 259 -5.37 7.23 -5.92
C ILE A 259 -6.82 6.75 -5.84
N GLY A 260 -7.06 5.65 -5.13
CA GLY A 260 -8.41 5.10 -4.96
C GLY A 260 -9.34 6.05 -4.23
N ALA A 261 -8.86 6.75 -3.20
CA ALA A 261 -9.63 7.78 -2.51
C ALA A 261 -10.01 8.93 -3.45
N ALA A 262 -9.08 9.42 -4.29
CA ALA A 262 -9.35 10.47 -5.29
C ALA A 262 -10.35 10.02 -6.37
N LEU A 263 -10.27 8.76 -6.82
CA LEU A 263 -11.22 8.17 -7.76
C LEU A 263 -12.65 8.09 -7.16
N TRP A 264 -12.75 7.65 -5.90
CA TRP A 264 -14.01 7.65 -5.18
C TRP A 264 -14.55 9.06 -4.91
N ALA A 265 -13.65 10.04 -4.71
CA ALA A 265 -14.00 11.45 -4.62
C ALA A 265 -14.70 11.94 -5.89
N GLY A 266 -14.15 11.62 -7.07
CA GLY A 266 -14.76 11.96 -8.37
C GLY A 266 -16.15 11.35 -8.53
N TYR A 267 -16.27 10.04 -8.25
CA TYR A 267 -17.57 9.36 -8.25
C TYR A 267 -18.59 10.04 -7.30
N ARG A 268 -18.17 10.35 -6.08
CA ARG A 268 -19.04 10.97 -5.07
C ARG A 268 -19.47 12.38 -5.47
N HIS A 269 -18.55 13.15 -6.04
CA HIS A 269 -18.83 14.50 -6.56
C HIS A 269 -19.97 14.47 -7.57
N LEU A 270 -19.89 13.62 -8.59
CA LEU A 270 -20.92 13.50 -9.63
C LEU A 270 -22.25 13.03 -9.07
N ARG A 271 -22.23 12.05 -8.17
CA ARG A 271 -23.48 11.57 -7.52
C ARG A 271 -24.18 12.66 -6.71
N LEU A 272 -23.43 13.55 -6.06
CA LEU A 272 -24.01 14.67 -5.31
C LEU A 272 -24.59 15.75 -6.24
N GLN A 273 -24.09 15.85 -7.47
CA GLN A 273 -24.64 16.74 -8.50
C GLN A 273 -25.82 16.14 -9.28
N GLY A 274 -26.25 14.90 -8.94
CA GLY A 274 -27.32 14.22 -9.66
C GLY A 274 -26.94 13.71 -11.05
N GLN A 275 -25.64 13.73 -11.39
CA GLN A 275 -25.16 13.29 -12.71
C GLN A 275 -25.01 11.75 -12.76
N PRO A 276 -25.38 11.09 -13.88
CA PRO A 276 -25.09 9.68 -14.09
C PRO A 276 -23.58 9.45 -14.16
N THR A 277 -23.08 8.47 -13.43
CA THR A 277 -21.67 8.12 -13.47
C THR A 277 -21.43 7.04 -14.51
N ALA A 278 -20.26 7.02 -15.16
CA ALA A 278 -19.89 5.98 -16.12
C ALA A 278 -20.04 4.54 -15.54
N GLN A 279 -19.98 4.37 -14.22
CA GLN A 279 -20.23 3.09 -13.54
C GLN A 279 -21.74 2.74 -13.40
N SER A 280 -22.66 3.69 -13.46
CA SER A 280 -24.09 3.42 -13.42
C SER A 280 -24.67 3.05 -14.79
N GLN A 281 -23.92 3.21 -15.87
CA GLN A 281 -24.34 2.85 -17.23
C GLN A 281 -23.98 1.40 -17.61
N ALA A 282 -23.20 0.70 -16.77
CA ALA A 282 -22.77 -0.69 -16.98
C ALA A 282 -23.47 -1.69 -16.05
N ALA A 283 -24.64 -1.32 -15.48
CA ALA A 283 -25.47 -2.21 -14.64
C ALA A 283 -26.64 -2.81 -15.43
#